data_864907c52bb94c6209295fe9cf0614a1
#
_entry.id   864907c52bb94c6209295fe9cf0614a1
#
_cell.length_a   1.000
_cell.length_b   1.000
_cell.length_c   1.000
_cell.angle_alpha   90.00
_cell.angle_beta   90.00
_cell.angle_gamma   90.00
#
_symmetry.space_group_name_H-M   'P 1'
#
loop_
_entity.id
_entity.type
_entity.pdbx_description
1 polymer ?
#
loop_
_entity_poly.entity_id
_entity_poly.type
_entity_poly.pdbx_seq_one_letter_code
_entity_poly.pdbx_strand_id
1 'polypeptide(L)'
;MRISDIIAYVGKDRQDALRAGAATEETFDDGLGGAYNAWATSAFVADIVQNSFGKPQISLSEEAFKEMKRAKRENYHKIYGASEANGDFSEDIKRLFEKLYEYELSSLKSGDQSLAIFKHHIEPVSRHLSRYGYTYDWKSDVHRTVVDFISAMTDDYFVATCEALFPEAQELFPKRSYFAKGVRA
;
A
#
# COMPACT_ATOMS: atom_id res chain seq x y z
N MET A 1 -13.68 5.42 -12.50
CA MET A 1 -12.92 4.62 -11.53
C MET A 1 -11.46 4.45 -11.93
N ARG A 2 -11.12 3.83 -13.07
CA ARG A 2 -9.73 3.58 -13.48
C ARG A 2 -8.85 4.83 -13.66
N ILE A 3 -9.41 5.92 -14.19
CA ILE A 3 -8.68 7.20 -14.38
C ILE A 3 -8.42 7.87 -13.04
N SER A 4 -9.39 7.88 -12.13
CA SER A 4 -9.26 8.45 -10.78
C SER A 4 -8.16 7.76 -9.97
N ASP A 5 -8.05 6.45 -10.10
CA ASP A 5 -7.03 5.64 -9.48
C ASP A 5 -5.63 6.03 -9.98
N ILE A 6 -5.44 6.12 -11.30
CA ILE A 6 -4.17 6.55 -11.89
C ILE A 6 -3.77 7.95 -11.42
N ILE A 7 -4.71 8.90 -11.40
CA ILE A 7 -4.46 10.27 -10.95
C ILE A 7 -4.05 10.31 -9.48
N ALA A 8 -4.70 9.51 -8.64
CA ALA A 8 -4.41 9.45 -7.21
C ALA A 8 -2.99 8.93 -6.92
N TYR A 9 -2.49 7.98 -7.72
CA TYR A 9 -1.19 7.35 -7.47
C TYR A 9 -0.02 7.98 -8.23
N VAL A 10 -0.23 8.58 -9.39
CA VAL A 10 0.86 9.09 -10.24
C VAL A 10 1.82 10.03 -9.49
N GLY A 11 1.29 11.01 -8.77
CA GLY A 11 2.13 11.92 -7.98
C GLY A 11 2.53 11.34 -6.63
N LYS A 12 1.67 10.48 -6.05
CA LYS A 12 1.92 9.83 -4.76
C LYS A 12 3.12 8.89 -4.82
N ASP A 13 3.18 8.03 -5.84
CA ASP A 13 4.30 7.12 -6.06
C ASP A 13 5.63 7.84 -6.16
N ARG A 14 5.68 8.97 -6.90
CA ARG A 14 6.87 9.81 -7.03
C ARG A 14 7.30 10.38 -5.68
N GLN A 15 6.35 10.93 -4.94
CA GLN A 15 6.62 11.51 -3.64
C GLN A 15 7.11 10.47 -2.63
N ASP A 16 6.56 9.25 -2.67
CA ASP A 16 6.99 8.16 -1.81
C ASP A 16 8.39 7.64 -2.23
N ALA A 17 8.70 7.56 -3.52
CA ALA A 17 10.03 7.22 -4.00
C ALA A 17 11.09 8.26 -3.56
N LEU A 18 10.77 9.57 -3.60
CA LEU A 18 11.63 10.62 -3.06
C LEU A 18 11.85 10.47 -1.55
N ARG A 19 10.79 10.23 -0.79
CA ARG A 19 10.87 10.04 0.67
C ARG A 19 11.68 8.79 1.05
N ALA A 20 11.52 7.73 0.29
CA ALA A 20 12.28 6.50 0.46
C ALA A 20 13.76 6.64 0.05
N GLY A 21 14.14 7.72 -0.62
CA GLY A 21 15.47 7.92 -1.19
C GLY A 21 15.76 6.99 -2.37
N ALA A 22 14.72 6.42 -2.98
CA ALA A 22 14.79 5.59 -4.18
C ALA A 22 14.84 6.43 -5.46
N ALA A 23 14.53 7.74 -5.36
CA ALA A 23 14.58 8.70 -6.45
C ALA A 23 14.99 10.08 -5.94
N THR A 24 15.38 10.97 -6.85
CA THR A 24 15.63 12.41 -6.63
C THR A 24 14.60 13.24 -7.39
N GLU A 25 14.51 14.53 -7.10
CA GLU A 25 13.61 15.45 -7.84
C GLU A 25 13.90 15.44 -9.34
N GLU A 26 15.17 15.32 -9.73
CA GLU A 26 15.63 15.26 -11.12
C GLU A 26 15.28 13.92 -11.82
N THR A 27 14.84 12.92 -11.06
CA THR A 27 14.49 11.61 -11.62
C THR A 27 13.29 11.69 -12.53
N PHE A 28 12.33 12.58 -12.23
CA PHE A 28 11.06 12.66 -12.95
C PHE A 28 10.98 13.91 -13.79
N ASP A 29 10.32 13.79 -14.94
CA ASP A 29 9.99 14.92 -15.79
C ASP A 29 8.91 15.79 -15.11
N ASP A 30 9.08 17.11 -15.22
CA ASP A 30 8.22 18.10 -14.57
C ASP A 30 6.80 18.20 -15.12
N GLY A 31 6.45 17.59 -16.21
CA GLY A 31 5.10 17.51 -16.80
C GLY A 31 3.95 18.17 -16.01
N LEU A 32 2.76 17.69 -16.16
CA LEU A 32 1.59 18.23 -15.42
C LEU A 32 1.71 17.95 -13.90
N GLY A 33 2.35 18.86 -13.16
CA GLY A 33 2.45 18.82 -11.71
C GLY A 33 3.73 18.24 -11.12
N GLY A 34 4.70 17.85 -11.96
CA GLY A 34 6.03 17.42 -11.51
C GLY A 34 6.00 16.22 -10.57
N ALA A 35 6.87 16.24 -9.57
CA ALA A 35 6.99 15.18 -8.55
C ALA A 35 6.04 15.38 -7.34
N TYR A 36 5.32 16.49 -7.27
CA TYR A 36 4.44 16.78 -6.12
C TYR A 36 3.02 16.28 -6.34
N ASN A 37 2.58 15.35 -5.47
CA ASN A 37 1.26 14.74 -5.57
C ASN A 37 0.10 15.75 -5.59
N ALA A 38 0.15 16.77 -4.74
CA ALA A 38 -0.90 17.78 -4.68
C ALA A 38 -1.03 18.58 -5.99
N TRP A 39 0.09 18.91 -6.63
CA TRP A 39 0.09 19.66 -7.89
C TRP A 39 -0.37 18.78 -9.06
N ALA A 40 0.13 17.55 -9.15
CA ALA A 40 -0.30 16.60 -10.18
C ALA A 40 -1.81 16.34 -10.08
N THR A 41 -2.31 16.03 -8.89
CA THR A 41 -3.74 15.80 -8.66
C THR A 41 -4.57 17.04 -9.03
N SER A 42 -4.14 18.22 -8.57
CA SER A 42 -4.85 19.49 -8.85
C SER A 42 -4.91 19.80 -10.35
N ALA A 43 -3.81 19.60 -11.07
CA ALA A 43 -3.75 19.84 -12.52
C ALA A 43 -4.70 18.91 -13.29
N PHE A 44 -4.70 17.62 -13.01
CA PHE A 44 -5.62 16.67 -13.65
C PHE A 44 -7.08 16.91 -13.28
N VAL A 45 -7.38 17.26 -12.03
CA VAL A 45 -8.74 17.58 -11.58
C VAL A 45 -9.24 18.84 -12.28
N ALA A 46 -8.42 19.88 -12.38
CA ALA A 46 -8.76 21.12 -13.09
C ALA A 46 -9.06 20.85 -14.59
N ASP A 47 -8.22 20.05 -15.24
CA ASP A 47 -8.42 19.65 -16.64
C ASP A 47 -9.73 18.86 -16.81
N ILE A 48 -10.01 17.88 -15.94
CA ILE A 48 -11.27 17.12 -15.97
C ILE A 48 -12.47 18.07 -15.83
N VAL A 49 -12.44 18.98 -14.86
CA VAL A 49 -13.55 19.91 -14.64
C VAL A 49 -13.78 20.79 -15.88
N GLN A 50 -12.73 21.38 -16.44
CA GLN A 50 -12.82 22.23 -17.64
C GLN A 50 -13.34 21.48 -18.85
N ASN A 51 -12.92 20.22 -19.05
CA ASN A 51 -13.32 19.44 -20.22
C ASN A 51 -14.66 18.73 -20.07
N SER A 52 -15.17 18.57 -18.84
CA SER A 52 -16.40 17.85 -18.54
C SER A 52 -17.58 18.75 -18.21
N PHE A 53 -17.34 20.00 -17.78
CA PHE A 53 -18.40 20.89 -17.32
C PHE A 53 -19.43 21.12 -18.44
N GLY A 54 -20.70 20.88 -18.13
CA GLY A 54 -21.81 21.00 -19.07
C GLY A 54 -21.92 19.88 -20.12
N LYS A 55 -21.11 18.82 -20.00
CA LYS A 55 -21.15 17.65 -20.90
C LYS A 55 -21.71 16.41 -20.18
N PRO A 56 -22.33 15.46 -20.92
CA PRO A 56 -22.90 14.26 -20.30
C PRO A 56 -21.86 13.20 -19.88
N GLN A 57 -20.58 13.45 -20.09
CA GLN A 57 -19.50 12.51 -19.82
C GLN A 57 -18.30 13.22 -19.16
N ILE A 58 -17.58 12.48 -18.34
CA ILE A 58 -16.31 12.91 -17.74
C ILE A 58 -15.18 12.60 -18.72
N SER A 59 -14.34 13.60 -19.03
CA SER A 59 -13.21 13.45 -19.95
C SER A 59 -12.02 14.32 -19.54
N LEU A 60 -10.82 13.84 -19.83
CA LEU A 60 -9.59 14.64 -19.88
C LEU A 60 -9.45 15.28 -21.26
N SER A 61 -8.70 16.37 -21.35
CA SER A 61 -8.15 16.83 -22.63
C SER A 61 -7.22 15.76 -23.22
N GLU A 62 -6.98 15.83 -24.52
CA GLU A 62 -6.05 14.91 -25.19
C GLU A 62 -4.61 15.07 -24.63
N GLU A 63 -4.25 16.30 -24.31
CA GLU A 63 -2.94 16.65 -23.75
C GLU A 63 -2.76 16.07 -22.34
N ALA A 64 -3.71 16.29 -21.43
CA ALA A 64 -3.68 15.74 -20.08
C ALA A 64 -3.73 14.20 -20.09
N PHE A 65 -4.47 13.60 -21.01
CA PHE A 65 -4.50 12.14 -21.14
C PHE A 65 -3.15 11.55 -21.61
N LYS A 66 -2.48 12.19 -22.58
CA LYS A 66 -1.13 11.79 -23.01
C LYS A 66 -0.14 11.92 -21.87
N GLU A 67 -0.22 13.03 -21.14
CA GLU A 67 0.66 13.29 -20.01
C GLU A 67 0.46 12.28 -18.87
N MET A 68 -0.77 11.98 -18.50
CA MET A 68 -1.09 10.95 -17.50
C MET A 68 -0.50 9.58 -17.89
N LYS A 69 -0.61 9.20 -19.17
CA LYS A 69 -0.02 7.96 -19.69
C LYS A 69 1.51 7.99 -19.62
N ARG A 70 2.13 9.13 -19.96
CA ARG A 70 3.58 9.32 -19.90
C ARG A 70 4.06 9.17 -18.47
N ALA A 71 3.47 9.92 -17.54
CA ALA A 71 3.83 9.90 -16.13
C ALA A 71 3.68 8.51 -15.49
N LYS A 72 2.57 7.81 -15.80
CA LYS A 72 2.39 6.41 -15.36
C LYS A 72 3.48 5.49 -15.88
N ARG A 73 3.86 5.60 -17.16
CA ARG A 73 4.93 4.78 -17.76
C ARG A 73 6.28 5.09 -17.14
N GLU A 74 6.56 6.37 -16.90
CA GLU A 74 7.78 6.81 -16.25
C GLU A 74 7.90 6.26 -14.83
N ASN A 75 6.83 6.34 -14.03
CA ASN A 75 6.79 5.74 -12.70
C ASN A 75 7.06 4.23 -12.76
N TYR A 76 6.42 3.53 -13.72
CA TYR A 76 6.64 2.09 -13.88
C TYR A 76 8.13 1.76 -14.09
N HIS A 77 8.81 2.47 -14.97
CA HIS A 77 10.21 2.19 -15.27
C HIS A 77 11.19 2.68 -14.21
N LYS A 78 10.94 3.85 -13.62
CA LYS A 78 11.89 4.50 -12.72
C LYS A 78 11.71 4.14 -11.25
N ILE A 79 10.51 3.72 -10.86
CA ILE A 79 10.22 3.31 -9.47
C ILE A 79 10.22 1.79 -9.39
N TYR A 80 9.32 1.14 -10.12
CA TYR A 80 9.11 -0.29 -10.00
C TYR A 80 10.18 -1.12 -10.73
N GLY A 81 10.58 -0.74 -11.94
CA GLY A 81 11.66 -1.40 -12.69
C GLY A 81 13.04 -1.26 -12.02
N ALA A 82 13.27 -0.17 -11.29
CA ALA A 82 14.49 0.01 -10.52
C ALA A 82 14.53 -0.87 -9.26
N SER A 83 13.38 -1.23 -8.70
CA SER A 83 13.30 -2.11 -7.53
C SER A 83 13.65 -3.57 -7.89
N GLU A 84 13.35 -4.03 -9.09
CA GLU A 84 13.76 -5.34 -9.59
C GLU A 84 15.30 -5.45 -9.73
N ALA A 85 15.99 -4.32 -9.98
CA ALA A 85 17.45 -4.26 -10.07
C ALA A 85 18.16 -4.23 -8.71
N ASN A 86 17.46 -3.93 -7.61
CA ASN A 86 18.04 -3.75 -6.27
C ASN A 86 18.06 -5.03 -5.41
N GLY A 87 17.86 -6.20 -5.99
CA GLY A 87 17.94 -7.48 -5.30
C GLY A 87 16.57 -8.09 -5.02
N ASP A 88 16.56 -9.41 -5.02
CA ASP A 88 15.35 -10.22 -4.93
C ASP A 88 14.82 -10.31 -3.48
N PHE A 89 14.38 -9.15 -2.94
CA PHE A 89 13.64 -9.13 -1.68
C PHE A 89 12.30 -9.88 -1.75
N SER A 90 11.84 -10.21 -2.96
CA SER A 90 10.54 -10.83 -3.17
C SER A 90 10.47 -12.23 -2.56
N GLU A 91 11.52 -13.03 -2.68
CA GLU A 91 11.56 -14.39 -2.12
C GLU A 91 11.67 -14.38 -0.59
N ASP A 92 12.43 -13.46 -0.01
CA ASP A 92 12.53 -13.34 1.45
C ASP A 92 11.23 -12.84 2.07
N ILE A 93 10.58 -11.84 1.45
CA ILE A 93 9.24 -11.38 1.87
C ILE A 93 8.21 -12.50 1.72
N LYS A 94 8.24 -13.24 0.63
CA LYS A 94 7.36 -14.39 0.43
C LYS A 94 7.52 -15.44 1.53
N ARG A 95 8.77 -15.77 1.89
CA ARG A 95 9.05 -16.69 3.01
C ARG A 95 8.51 -16.15 4.34
N LEU A 96 8.60 -14.84 4.58
CA LEU A 96 8.03 -14.24 5.78
C LEU A 96 6.50 -14.33 5.78
N PHE A 97 5.84 -14.12 4.64
CA PHE A 97 4.39 -14.34 4.53
C PHE A 97 4.01 -15.79 4.80
N GLU A 98 4.73 -16.76 4.26
CA GLU A 98 4.51 -18.19 4.51
C GLU A 98 4.69 -18.54 5.99
N LYS A 99 5.78 -18.07 6.63
CA LYS A 99 6.02 -18.28 8.06
C LYS A 99 4.97 -17.62 8.93
N LEU A 100 4.59 -16.39 8.62
CA LEU A 100 3.55 -15.69 9.36
C LEU A 100 2.21 -16.40 9.23
N TYR A 101 1.87 -16.87 8.03
CA TYR A 101 0.66 -17.65 7.81
C TYR A 101 0.62 -18.94 8.66
N GLU A 102 1.70 -19.72 8.68
CA GLU A 102 1.78 -20.94 9.49
C GLU A 102 1.73 -20.64 11.00
N TYR A 103 2.40 -19.57 11.43
CA TYR A 103 2.35 -19.13 12.82
C TYR A 103 0.92 -18.74 13.23
N GLU A 104 0.25 -17.90 12.44
CA GLU A 104 -1.10 -17.43 12.76
C GLU A 104 -2.14 -18.56 12.63
N LEU A 105 -1.94 -19.51 11.73
CA LEU A 105 -2.78 -20.71 11.64
C LEU A 105 -2.65 -21.58 12.89
N SER A 106 -1.44 -21.74 13.42
CA SER A 106 -1.17 -22.43 14.67
C SER A 106 -1.77 -21.68 15.86
N SER A 107 -1.60 -20.34 15.89
CA SER A 107 -2.16 -19.44 16.89
C SER A 107 -3.69 -19.57 16.94
N LEU A 108 -4.34 -19.55 15.79
CA LEU A 108 -5.79 -19.70 15.69
C LEU A 108 -6.28 -21.07 16.20
N LYS A 109 -5.56 -22.15 15.82
CA LYS A 109 -5.87 -23.52 16.26
C LYS A 109 -5.65 -23.73 17.76
N SER A 110 -4.73 -23.00 18.38
CA SER A 110 -4.49 -23.08 19.85
C SER A 110 -5.69 -22.59 20.66
N GLY A 111 -6.47 -21.67 20.11
CA GLY A 111 -7.59 -21.03 20.80
C GLY A 111 -7.18 -20.02 21.87
N ASP A 112 -5.90 -19.66 21.96
CA ASP A 112 -5.40 -18.68 22.92
C ASP A 112 -5.81 -17.26 22.52
N GLN A 113 -6.82 -16.73 23.18
CA GLN A 113 -7.38 -15.42 22.92
C GLN A 113 -6.42 -14.26 23.25
N SER A 114 -5.27 -14.52 23.89
CA SER A 114 -4.27 -13.51 24.16
C SER A 114 -3.43 -13.15 22.92
N LEU A 115 -3.45 -13.98 21.89
CA LEU A 115 -2.67 -13.83 20.67
C LEU A 115 -3.21 -12.75 19.73
N ALA A 116 -2.34 -12.23 18.88
CA ALA A 116 -2.60 -11.07 18.02
C ALA A 116 -3.83 -11.26 17.11
N ILE A 117 -3.96 -12.43 16.48
CA ILE A 117 -5.10 -12.73 15.59
C ILE A 117 -6.46 -12.60 16.29
N PHE A 118 -6.54 -12.97 17.57
CA PHE A 118 -7.78 -12.82 18.34
C PHE A 118 -8.03 -11.35 18.70
N LYS A 119 -7.03 -10.65 19.23
CA LYS A 119 -7.17 -9.27 19.71
C LYS A 119 -7.33 -8.25 18.60
N HIS A 120 -6.60 -8.43 17.50
CA HIS A 120 -6.51 -7.42 16.44
C HIS A 120 -7.40 -7.72 15.22
N HIS A 121 -7.93 -8.95 15.12
CA HIS A 121 -8.81 -9.32 14.00
C HIS A 121 -10.16 -9.88 14.48
N ILE A 122 -10.17 -11.04 15.15
CA ILE A 122 -11.42 -11.72 15.46
C ILE A 122 -12.32 -10.88 16.37
N GLU A 123 -11.78 -10.34 17.46
CA GLU A 123 -12.56 -9.54 18.40
C GLU A 123 -13.09 -8.24 17.79
N PRO A 124 -12.28 -7.40 17.11
CA PRO A 124 -12.79 -6.20 16.46
C PRO A 124 -13.83 -6.49 15.38
N VAL A 125 -13.60 -7.51 14.53
CA VAL A 125 -14.54 -7.88 13.46
C VAL A 125 -15.85 -8.39 14.06
N SER A 126 -15.78 -9.27 15.07
CA SER A 126 -16.96 -9.78 15.78
C SER A 126 -17.77 -8.65 16.42
N ARG A 127 -17.08 -7.72 17.09
CA ARG A 127 -17.71 -6.54 17.70
C ARG A 127 -18.35 -5.63 16.66
N HIS A 128 -17.71 -5.45 15.51
CA HIS A 128 -18.26 -4.64 14.42
C HIS A 128 -19.52 -5.28 13.84
N LEU A 129 -19.47 -6.54 13.46
CA LEU A 129 -20.57 -7.26 12.85
C LEU A 129 -21.78 -7.41 13.79
N SER A 130 -21.55 -7.61 15.09
CA SER A 130 -22.62 -7.73 16.07
C SER A 130 -23.52 -6.49 16.16
N ARG A 131 -22.98 -5.29 15.84
CA ARG A 131 -23.78 -4.04 15.79
C ARG A 131 -24.84 -4.07 14.69
N TYR A 132 -24.65 -4.91 13.68
CA TYR A 132 -25.57 -5.08 12.56
C TYR A 132 -26.34 -6.40 12.62
N GLY A 133 -26.26 -7.13 13.75
CA GLY A 133 -26.95 -8.40 13.96
C GLY A 133 -26.29 -9.60 13.27
N TYR A 134 -25.03 -9.47 12.82
CA TYR A 134 -24.28 -10.57 12.21
C TYR A 134 -23.31 -11.21 13.20
N THR A 135 -23.06 -12.51 12.99
CA THR A 135 -22.04 -13.27 13.74
C THR A 135 -20.84 -13.52 12.84
N TYR A 136 -19.63 -13.31 13.36
CA TYR A 136 -18.40 -13.66 12.66
C TYR A 136 -18.04 -15.12 12.95
N ASP A 137 -18.33 -16.01 11.98
CA ASP A 137 -17.98 -17.42 12.08
C ASP A 137 -16.56 -17.70 11.56
N TRP A 138 -15.57 -17.27 12.34
CA TRP A 138 -14.16 -17.46 12.02
C TRP A 138 -13.71 -18.93 12.05
N LYS A 139 -14.51 -19.84 12.64
CA LYS A 139 -14.20 -21.26 12.73
C LYS A 139 -14.61 -22.05 11.49
N SER A 140 -15.54 -21.54 10.69
CA SER A 140 -16.01 -22.21 9.47
C SER A 140 -14.91 -22.36 8.42
N ASP A 141 -14.00 -21.37 8.34
CA ASP A 141 -12.83 -21.40 7.46
C ASP A 141 -11.64 -20.72 8.15
N VAL A 142 -10.86 -21.51 8.87
CA VAL A 142 -9.69 -21.03 9.61
C VAL A 142 -8.59 -20.49 8.67
N HIS A 143 -8.46 -21.07 7.48
CA HIS A 143 -7.49 -20.62 6.49
C HIS A 143 -7.86 -19.23 5.95
N ARG A 144 -9.13 -19.04 5.65
CA ARG A 144 -9.64 -17.73 5.23
C ARG A 144 -9.48 -16.68 6.32
N THR A 145 -9.75 -17.02 7.56
CA THR A 145 -9.59 -16.12 8.70
C THR A 145 -8.13 -15.63 8.86
N VAL A 146 -7.15 -16.53 8.69
CA VAL A 146 -5.73 -16.16 8.72
C VAL A 146 -5.36 -15.27 7.54
N VAL A 147 -5.83 -15.59 6.33
CA VAL A 147 -5.58 -14.76 5.15
C VAL A 147 -6.20 -13.37 5.32
N ASP A 148 -7.41 -13.28 5.82
CA ASP A 148 -8.09 -11.99 6.06
C ASP A 148 -7.35 -11.16 7.12
N PHE A 149 -6.79 -11.78 8.16
CA PHE A 149 -5.96 -11.09 9.15
C PHE A 149 -4.68 -10.53 8.54
N ILE A 150 -3.92 -11.35 7.81
CA ILE A 150 -2.64 -10.93 7.20
C ILE A 150 -2.89 -9.86 6.13
N SER A 151 -3.91 -10.02 5.29
CA SER A 151 -4.23 -9.04 4.23
C SER A 151 -4.73 -7.70 4.76
N ALA A 152 -5.22 -7.65 6.00
CA ALA A 152 -5.63 -6.40 6.66
C ALA A 152 -4.47 -5.67 7.36
N MET A 153 -3.27 -6.26 7.42
CA MET A 153 -2.10 -5.61 8.01
C MET A 153 -1.65 -4.42 7.15
N THR A 154 -1.21 -3.35 7.80
CA THR A 154 -0.38 -2.34 7.15
C THR A 154 1.04 -2.86 7.02
N ASP A 155 1.84 -2.28 6.11
CA ASP A 155 3.24 -2.66 5.94
C ASP A 155 4.02 -2.57 7.26
N ASP A 156 3.84 -1.48 8.01
CA ASP A 156 4.50 -1.29 9.32
C ASP A 156 4.08 -2.36 10.33
N TYR A 157 2.80 -2.75 10.35
CA TYR A 157 2.32 -3.78 11.26
C TYR A 157 2.86 -5.16 10.87
N PHE A 158 2.92 -5.48 9.58
CA PHE A 158 3.52 -6.71 9.07
C PHE A 158 5.01 -6.80 9.45
N VAL A 159 5.78 -5.74 9.17
CA VAL A 159 7.21 -5.67 9.50
C VAL A 159 7.42 -5.84 11.00
N ALA A 160 6.73 -5.06 11.84
CA ALA A 160 6.87 -5.15 13.30
C ALA A 160 6.50 -6.53 13.84
N THR A 161 5.48 -7.17 13.26
CA THR A 161 5.05 -8.53 13.64
C THR A 161 6.11 -9.55 13.26
N CYS A 162 6.64 -9.47 12.03
CA CYS A 162 7.70 -10.37 11.57
C CYS A 162 8.98 -10.21 12.39
N GLU A 163 9.41 -8.97 12.67
CA GLU A 163 10.60 -8.71 13.52
C GLU A 163 10.45 -9.25 14.93
N ALA A 164 9.24 -9.21 15.49
CA ALA A 164 8.97 -9.74 16.83
C ALA A 164 8.94 -11.28 16.88
N LEU A 165 8.51 -11.92 15.79
CA LEU A 165 8.33 -13.38 15.74
C LEU A 165 9.53 -14.12 15.13
N PHE A 166 10.23 -13.50 14.18
CA PHE A 166 11.26 -14.15 13.38
C PHE A 166 12.56 -13.35 13.43
N PRO A 167 13.62 -13.87 14.08
CA PRO A 167 14.89 -13.17 14.22
C PRO A 167 15.52 -12.72 12.89
N GLU A 168 15.38 -13.53 11.85
CA GLU A 168 15.88 -13.22 10.51
C GLU A 168 15.20 -12.01 9.85
N ALA A 169 13.99 -11.69 10.23
CA ALA A 169 13.29 -10.52 9.70
C ALA A 169 13.95 -9.19 10.11
N GLN A 170 14.66 -9.17 11.26
CA GLN A 170 15.37 -7.98 11.73
C GLN A 170 16.55 -7.58 10.82
N GLU A 171 17.09 -8.52 10.05
CA GLU A 171 18.18 -8.26 9.10
C GLU A 171 17.64 -7.86 7.71
N LEU A 172 16.43 -8.32 7.36
CA LEU A 172 15.81 -8.10 6.05
C LEU A 172 15.24 -6.70 5.90
N PHE A 173 14.63 -6.17 6.95
CA PHE A 173 14.04 -4.85 6.88
C PHE A 173 15.04 -3.79 7.34
N PRO A 174 15.53 -2.93 6.44
CA PRO A 174 16.36 -1.81 6.86
C PRO A 174 15.58 -0.98 7.88
N LYS A 175 16.22 -0.56 8.97
CA LYS A 175 15.65 0.33 10.01
C LYS A 175 15.31 1.72 9.45
N ARG A 176 14.50 1.76 8.43
CA ARG A 176 13.92 2.95 7.82
C ARG A 176 12.49 3.09 8.31
N SER A 177 12.35 3.56 9.55
CA SER A 177 11.07 4.10 9.97
C SER A 177 10.66 5.16 8.96
N TYR A 178 9.46 5.06 8.41
CA TYR A 178 8.82 6.08 7.56
C TYR A 178 8.83 7.47 8.26
N PHE A 179 8.93 7.47 9.57
CA PHE A 179 9.02 8.64 10.45
C PHE A 179 10.45 8.96 10.95
N ALA A 180 11.47 8.14 10.65
CA ALA A 180 12.81 8.32 11.21
C ALA A 180 13.65 9.42 10.54
N LYS A 181 13.20 10.03 9.46
CA LYS A 181 13.80 11.25 8.91
C LYS A 181 12.87 12.44 9.14
N GLY A 182 12.97 12.97 10.40
CA GLY A 182 12.91 14.40 10.67
C GLY A 182 11.78 15.16 10.03
N VAL A 183 10.59 15.11 10.60
CA VAL A 183 9.84 16.35 10.80
C VAL A 183 10.64 17.15 11.84
N ARG A 184 11.63 17.94 11.40
CA ARG A 184 12.04 19.13 12.13
C ARG A 184 10.97 20.18 11.84
N ALA A 185 10.22 20.50 12.91
CA ALA A 185 9.34 21.65 12.97
C ALA A 185 10.08 22.95 12.58
#